data_6891ab48b1bde2cecb6472d40899154d
#
_entry.id   6891ab48b1bde2cecb6472d40899154d
#
_cell.length_a   1.000
_cell.length_b   1.000
_cell.length_c   1.000
_cell.angle_alpha   90.00
_cell.angle_beta   90.00
_cell.angle_gamma   90.00
#
_symmetry.space_group_name_H-M   'P 1'
#
loop_
_entity.id
_entity.type
_entity.pdbx_description
1 polymer ?
#
loop_
_entity_poly.entity_id
_entity_poly.type
_entity_poly.pdbx_seq_one_letter_code
_entity_poly.pdbx_strand_id
1 'polypeptide(L)'
;MSCFLQAIYYCLMFVSGCLLYSFSCFFYVVSTLILILEEEITMTATLEKYESLNIWERFCSWITSLENRLYIGWFGVVMIPTLLTATTCFIIAFIAAPPVDIDGIREPVAGSLMYGNNIITGAVIPSSNAIGVHFYPIWEAASVDEWLYNGGPYQLVVLHFLTGVACYLGREWELSFRLGMRPWIFVAFSAPVAAATAVFLIYPIGQGSFSDGMPLGISGTFNFMLVFQAEHNILMHPFHMAGVAGVFGGSLFSAMHGSLVTSSLIRETAEGESTNYGYKFGQEEETYNIVAAHGYFGRLIFQYASFNNSRSLHFFLAAWPVIGIWLTALGISTMAFNLNGFNFNQSIVDSQGRVINTWADILNRANLGMEVMHERNAHNFPLDLAVTSPVIVG
;
A
#
# COMPACT_ATOMS: atom_id res chain seq x y z
N MET A 1 7.79 -32.10 21.63
CA MET A 1 8.85 -32.01 20.61
C MET A 1 8.46 -32.68 19.29
N SER A 2 7.75 -33.79 19.27
CA SER A 2 7.35 -34.52 18.06
C SER A 2 6.25 -33.81 17.23
N CYS A 3 5.20 -33.24 17.82
CA CYS A 3 4.13 -32.53 17.09
C CYS A 3 4.57 -31.18 16.51
N PHE A 4 5.54 -30.52 17.16
CA PHE A 4 6.09 -29.25 16.70
C PHE A 4 6.95 -29.43 15.46
N LEU A 5 7.79 -30.45 15.44
CA LEU A 5 8.58 -30.84 14.26
C LEU A 5 7.68 -31.29 13.09
N GLN A 6 6.56 -31.93 13.40
CA GLN A 6 5.60 -32.38 12.39
C GLN A 6 4.80 -31.22 11.78
N ALA A 7 4.41 -30.23 12.59
CA ALA A 7 3.77 -29.00 12.10
C ALA A 7 4.72 -28.15 11.26
N ILE A 8 5.98 -28.04 11.67
CA ILE A 8 7.03 -27.36 10.88
C ILE A 8 7.31 -28.13 9.57
N TYR A 9 7.36 -29.46 9.63
CA TYR A 9 7.54 -30.29 8.43
C TYR A 9 6.37 -30.10 7.44
N TYR A 10 5.12 -30.06 7.93
CA TYR A 10 3.96 -29.77 7.09
C TYR A 10 3.92 -28.31 6.60
N CYS A 11 4.33 -27.32 7.42
CA CYS A 11 4.54 -25.94 6.96
C CYS A 11 5.66 -25.84 5.91
N LEU A 12 6.74 -26.58 6.10
CA LEU A 12 7.87 -26.61 5.16
C LEU A 12 7.55 -27.33 3.86
N MET A 13 6.80 -28.43 3.93
CA MET A 13 6.24 -29.10 2.75
C MET A 13 5.23 -28.19 2.04
N PHE A 14 4.48 -27.40 2.80
CA PHE A 14 3.54 -26.43 2.26
C PHE A 14 4.25 -25.23 1.63
N VAL A 15 5.33 -24.71 2.21
CA VAL A 15 6.10 -23.55 1.69
C VAL A 15 7.01 -23.95 0.52
N SER A 16 7.70 -25.08 0.57
CA SER A 16 8.42 -25.62 -0.60
C SER A 16 7.45 -26.19 -1.66
N GLY A 17 6.34 -26.76 -1.23
CA GLY A 17 5.19 -27.06 -2.05
C GLY A 17 4.56 -25.82 -2.66
N CYS A 18 4.50 -24.64 -1.96
CA CYS A 18 3.94 -23.43 -2.53
C CYS A 18 4.78 -22.79 -3.64
N LEU A 19 6.09 -22.97 -3.66
CA LEU A 19 6.91 -22.52 -4.80
C LEU A 19 6.78 -23.47 -6.00
N LEU A 20 6.79 -24.77 -5.75
CA LEU A 20 6.44 -25.80 -6.74
C LEU A 20 4.92 -25.83 -7.00
N TYR A 21 4.09 -25.53 -5.95
CA TYR A 21 2.64 -25.41 -6.06
C TYR A 21 2.18 -24.09 -6.66
N SER A 22 2.93 -22.98 -6.56
CA SER A 22 2.60 -21.76 -7.34
C SER A 22 2.69 -22.04 -8.83
N PHE A 23 3.70 -22.79 -9.27
CA PHE A 23 3.77 -23.27 -10.65
C PHE A 23 2.79 -24.42 -10.92
N SER A 24 2.64 -25.36 -9.99
CA SER A 24 1.70 -26.49 -10.11
C SER A 24 0.26 -26.07 -9.81
N CYS A 25 0.00 -25.12 -8.86
CA CYS A 25 -1.32 -24.54 -8.67
C CYS A 25 -1.72 -23.60 -9.80
N PHE A 26 -0.79 -22.89 -10.40
CA PHE A 26 -1.05 -22.17 -11.65
C PHE A 26 -1.46 -23.17 -12.76
N PHE A 27 -0.75 -24.27 -12.92
CA PHE A 27 -1.13 -25.33 -13.86
C PHE A 27 -2.41 -26.07 -13.43
N TYR A 28 -2.63 -26.29 -12.12
CA TYR A 28 -3.82 -26.99 -11.61
C TYR A 28 -5.05 -26.08 -11.62
N VAL A 29 -4.92 -24.81 -11.26
CA VAL A 29 -6.01 -23.82 -11.39
C VAL A 29 -6.32 -23.57 -12.86
N VAL A 30 -5.33 -23.49 -13.71
CA VAL A 30 -5.53 -23.40 -15.17
C VAL A 30 -6.15 -24.70 -15.71
N SER A 31 -5.72 -25.88 -15.29
CA SER A 31 -6.33 -27.16 -15.70
C SER A 31 -7.72 -27.37 -15.13
N THR A 32 -7.96 -26.98 -13.88
CA THR A 32 -9.28 -27.12 -13.24
C THR A 32 -10.28 -26.09 -13.79
N LEU A 33 -9.81 -24.87 -14.07
CA LEU A 33 -10.61 -23.86 -14.79
C LEU A 33 -10.88 -24.27 -16.24
N ILE A 34 -9.93 -24.91 -16.90
CA ILE A 34 -10.14 -25.51 -18.25
C ILE A 34 -11.21 -26.62 -18.19
N LEU A 35 -11.18 -27.47 -17.17
CA LEU A 35 -12.18 -28.55 -16.98
C LEU A 35 -13.57 -28.01 -16.59
N ILE A 36 -13.64 -26.96 -15.76
CA ILE A 36 -14.90 -26.29 -15.39
C ILE A 36 -15.48 -25.54 -16.61
N LEU A 37 -14.63 -24.99 -17.46
CA LEU A 37 -15.06 -24.32 -18.69
C LEU A 37 -15.51 -25.32 -19.77
N GLU A 38 -15.10 -26.58 -19.74
CA GLU A 38 -15.63 -27.62 -20.62
C GLU A 38 -17.07 -28.03 -20.25
N GLU A 39 -17.50 -27.88 -18.99
CA GLU A 39 -18.86 -28.19 -18.55
C GLU A 39 -19.89 -27.05 -18.73
N GLU A 40 -19.47 -25.77 -18.81
CA GLU A 40 -20.40 -24.62 -18.95
C GLU A 40 -20.59 -24.11 -20.38
N ILE A 41 -19.90 -24.66 -21.38
CA ILE A 41 -20.03 -24.17 -22.77
C ILE A 41 -21.17 -24.90 -23.50
N THR A 42 -22.38 -24.62 -23.12
CA THR A 42 -23.57 -24.84 -23.96
C THR A 42 -24.19 -23.50 -24.36
N MET A 43 -23.55 -22.77 -25.24
CA MET A 43 -24.13 -21.64 -25.94
C MET A 43 -23.61 -21.54 -27.38
N THR A 44 -24.53 -21.62 -28.30
CA THR A 44 -24.46 -22.17 -29.64
C THR A 44 -23.93 -21.27 -30.77
N ALA A 45 -23.38 -20.13 -30.56
CA ALA A 45 -22.92 -19.25 -31.66
C ALA A 45 -21.40 -18.92 -31.68
N THR A 46 -20.70 -19.18 -30.59
CA THR A 46 -19.27 -18.92 -30.47
C THR A 46 -18.39 -20.16 -30.64
N LEU A 47 -18.99 -21.34 -30.61
CA LEU A 47 -18.31 -22.64 -30.63
C LEU A 47 -17.54 -22.90 -31.94
N GLU A 48 -18.10 -22.57 -33.09
CA GLU A 48 -17.45 -22.82 -34.38
C GLU A 48 -16.14 -22.04 -34.56
N LYS A 49 -15.99 -20.90 -33.93
CA LYS A 49 -14.78 -20.08 -33.99
C LYS A 49 -13.66 -20.59 -33.07
N TYR A 50 -14.04 -21.24 -31.97
CA TYR A 50 -13.09 -21.79 -30.99
C TYR A 50 -12.50 -23.15 -31.37
N GLU A 51 -13.23 -23.98 -32.09
CA GLU A 51 -12.76 -25.29 -32.50
C GLU A 51 -11.59 -25.25 -33.51
N SER A 52 -11.42 -24.15 -34.22
CA SER A 52 -10.33 -23.98 -35.19
C SER A 52 -9.05 -23.39 -34.56
N LEU A 53 -9.08 -22.92 -33.31
CA LEU A 53 -7.95 -22.30 -32.65
C LEU A 53 -7.04 -23.37 -32.00
N ASN A 54 -5.72 -23.14 -32.06
CA ASN A 54 -4.77 -23.97 -31.31
C ASN A 54 -4.84 -23.66 -29.80
N ILE A 55 -4.26 -24.50 -28.96
CA ILE A 55 -4.30 -24.39 -27.49
C ILE A 55 -3.80 -23.01 -27.02
N TRP A 56 -2.76 -22.49 -27.66
CA TRP A 56 -2.21 -21.18 -27.31
C TRP A 56 -3.18 -20.03 -27.63
N GLU A 57 -3.78 -20.07 -28.80
CA GLU A 57 -4.77 -19.07 -29.20
C GLU A 57 -6.02 -19.09 -28.29
N ARG A 58 -6.44 -20.29 -27.89
CA ARG A 58 -7.54 -20.42 -26.90
C ARG A 58 -7.16 -19.83 -25.56
N PHE A 59 -5.96 -20.07 -25.07
CA PHE A 59 -5.45 -19.50 -23.84
C PHE A 59 -5.37 -17.95 -23.91
N CYS A 60 -4.80 -17.41 -24.97
CA CYS A 60 -4.73 -15.95 -25.18
C CYS A 60 -6.12 -15.32 -25.24
N SER A 61 -7.05 -15.96 -25.93
CA SER A 61 -8.43 -15.51 -26.04
C SER A 61 -9.13 -15.53 -24.69
N TRP A 62 -8.93 -16.54 -23.87
CA TRP A 62 -9.49 -16.63 -22.54
C TRP A 62 -8.94 -15.57 -21.58
N ILE A 63 -7.61 -15.33 -21.56
CA ILE A 63 -6.96 -14.31 -20.73
C ILE A 63 -7.53 -12.91 -21.00
N THR A 64 -7.83 -12.60 -22.25
CA THR A 64 -8.31 -11.28 -22.67
C THR A 64 -9.82 -11.20 -22.82
N SER A 65 -10.55 -12.25 -22.45
CA SER A 65 -12.01 -12.29 -22.57
C SER A 65 -12.69 -11.37 -21.57
N LEU A 66 -13.66 -10.60 -22.06
CA LEU A 66 -14.55 -9.77 -21.25
C LEU A 66 -15.77 -10.56 -20.72
N GLU A 67 -15.94 -11.80 -21.12
CA GLU A 67 -17.02 -12.69 -20.65
C GLU A 67 -16.71 -13.29 -19.28
N ASN A 68 -15.44 -13.35 -18.89
CA ASN A 68 -15.04 -13.74 -17.56
C ASN A 68 -15.65 -12.79 -16.52
N ARG A 69 -16.20 -13.34 -15.44
CA ARG A 69 -16.76 -12.52 -14.36
C ARG A 69 -15.73 -11.52 -13.80
N LEU A 70 -14.51 -11.96 -13.62
CA LEU A 70 -13.38 -11.11 -13.28
C LEU A 70 -12.38 -11.13 -14.44
N TYR A 71 -12.07 -9.95 -14.96
CA TYR A 71 -11.11 -9.82 -16.03
C TYR A 71 -9.73 -10.26 -15.57
N ILE A 72 -9.07 -11.13 -16.33
CA ILE A 72 -7.73 -11.61 -16.01
C ILE A 72 -6.72 -10.63 -16.59
N GLY A 73 -6.61 -10.55 -17.92
CA GLY A 73 -5.63 -9.75 -18.64
C GLY A 73 -4.21 -10.30 -18.55
N TRP A 74 -3.32 -9.77 -19.37
CA TRP A 74 -1.91 -10.18 -19.35
C TRP A 74 -1.21 -9.76 -18.06
N PHE A 75 -1.57 -8.61 -17.50
CA PHE A 75 -1.08 -8.22 -16.17
C PHE A 75 -1.63 -9.13 -15.07
N GLY A 76 -2.84 -9.62 -15.21
CA GLY A 76 -3.44 -10.56 -14.28
C GLY A 76 -2.71 -11.91 -14.24
N VAL A 77 -2.11 -12.32 -15.32
CA VAL A 77 -1.30 -13.56 -15.38
C VAL A 77 -0.10 -13.51 -14.41
N VAL A 78 0.50 -12.33 -14.24
CA VAL A 78 1.58 -12.12 -13.27
C VAL A 78 1.04 -11.72 -11.90
N MET A 79 -0.01 -10.89 -11.86
CA MET A 79 -0.61 -10.39 -10.63
C MET A 79 -1.17 -11.49 -9.73
N ILE A 80 -1.93 -12.42 -10.29
CA ILE A 80 -2.64 -13.44 -9.51
C ILE A 80 -1.67 -14.32 -8.72
N PRO A 81 -0.65 -14.97 -9.34
CA PRO A 81 0.29 -15.79 -8.59
C PRO A 81 1.13 -15.00 -7.60
N THR A 82 1.53 -13.78 -7.92
CA THR A 82 2.36 -12.95 -7.02
C THR A 82 1.58 -12.51 -5.78
N LEU A 83 0.34 -12.07 -5.93
CA LEU A 83 -0.50 -11.69 -4.80
C LEU A 83 -0.90 -12.89 -3.94
N LEU A 84 -1.19 -14.03 -4.55
CA LEU A 84 -1.49 -15.26 -3.81
C LEU A 84 -0.27 -15.75 -3.03
N THR A 85 0.91 -15.68 -3.60
CA THR A 85 2.16 -16.04 -2.92
C THR A 85 2.41 -15.11 -1.73
N ALA A 86 2.29 -13.79 -1.93
CA ALA A 86 2.45 -12.82 -0.86
C ALA A 86 1.45 -13.04 0.28
N THR A 87 0.17 -13.23 -0.04
CA THR A 87 -0.89 -13.45 0.95
C THR A 87 -0.67 -14.74 1.73
N THR A 88 -0.35 -15.83 1.05
CA THR A 88 -0.12 -17.13 1.69
C THR A 88 1.08 -17.09 2.62
N CYS A 89 2.19 -16.54 2.16
CA CYS A 89 3.40 -16.40 2.97
C CYS A 89 3.15 -15.46 4.18
N PHE A 90 2.44 -14.35 3.98
CA PHE A 90 2.06 -13.45 5.06
C PHE A 90 1.25 -14.16 6.15
N ILE A 91 0.22 -14.90 5.78
CA ILE A 91 -0.64 -15.60 6.74
C ILE A 91 0.17 -16.62 7.53
N ILE A 92 0.98 -17.43 6.87
CA ILE A 92 1.79 -18.46 7.54
C ILE A 92 2.83 -17.82 8.45
N ALA A 93 3.53 -16.80 8.00
CA ALA A 93 4.53 -16.10 8.78
C ALA A 93 3.93 -15.37 9.98
N PHE A 94 2.79 -14.70 9.78
CA PHE A 94 2.09 -14.00 10.86
C PHE A 94 1.61 -14.95 11.96
N ILE A 95 1.23 -16.17 11.61
CA ILE A 95 0.77 -17.18 12.58
C ILE A 95 1.94 -17.90 13.26
N ALA A 96 2.95 -18.33 12.51
CA ALA A 96 3.87 -19.37 12.95
C ALA A 96 5.37 -19.10 12.76
N ALA A 97 5.77 -17.96 12.20
CA ALA A 97 7.19 -17.68 11.99
C ALA A 97 7.97 -17.62 13.32
N PRO A 98 9.15 -18.25 13.40
CA PRO A 98 10.00 -18.14 14.57
C PRO A 98 10.56 -16.71 14.71
N PRO A 99 11.12 -16.35 15.91
CA PRO A 99 11.74 -15.06 16.12
C PRO A 99 12.84 -14.74 15.10
N VAL A 100 12.90 -13.48 14.69
CA VAL A 100 13.78 -12.98 13.63
C VAL A 100 14.81 -12.03 14.23
N ASP A 101 16.08 -12.20 13.85
CA ASP A 101 17.20 -11.32 14.21
C ASP A 101 17.21 -10.07 13.33
N ILE A 102 16.29 -9.14 13.59
CA ILE A 102 16.10 -7.94 12.77
C ILE A 102 17.34 -7.02 12.75
N ASP A 103 17.95 -6.79 13.91
CA ASP A 103 19.05 -5.82 14.03
C ASP A 103 20.43 -6.43 13.72
N GLY A 104 20.50 -7.72 13.46
CA GLY A 104 21.75 -8.41 13.16
C GLY A 104 22.69 -8.60 14.38
N ILE A 105 22.19 -8.39 15.58
CA ILE A 105 22.93 -8.50 16.85
C ILE A 105 22.68 -9.82 17.59
N ARG A 106 22.00 -10.75 16.93
CA ARG A 106 21.57 -12.05 17.51
C ARG A 106 20.66 -11.92 18.73
N GLU A 107 19.79 -10.93 18.70
CA GLU A 107 18.69 -10.73 19.65
C GLU A 107 17.37 -10.86 18.90
N PRO A 108 16.84 -12.09 18.70
CA PRO A 108 15.66 -12.32 17.87
C PRO A 108 14.41 -11.70 18.44
N VAL A 109 13.57 -11.15 17.56
CA VAL A 109 12.28 -10.55 17.89
C VAL A 109 11.15 -11.47 17.45
N ALA A 110 10.26 -11.80 18.40
CA ALA A 110 9.07 -12.60 18.11
C ALA A 110 7.96 -11.73 17.51
N GLY A 111 7.47 -12.14 16.35
CA GLY A 111 6.40 -11.41 15.64
C GLY A 111 5.15 -12.24 15.39
N SER A 112 5.19 -13.57 15.51
CA SER A 112 4.06 -14.42 15.20
C SER A 112 3.14 -14.69 16.39
N LEU A 113 1.90 -15.10 16.10
CA LEU A 113 0.91 -15.45 17.13
C LEU A 113 1.35 -16.62 18.00
N MET A 114 2.03 -17.61 17.43
CA MET A 114 2.51 -18.78 18.17
C MET A 114 3.66 -18.47 19.14
N TYR A 115 4.27 -17.31 19.02
CA TYR A 115 5.36 -16.84 19.88
C TYR A 115 4.93 -15.72 20.84
N GLY A 116 3.67 -15.71 21.25
CA GLY A 116 3.15 -14.86 22.32
C GLY A 116 2.60 -13.51 21.89
N ASN A 117 2.38 -13.31 20.60
CA ASN A 117 1.75 -12.09 20.07
C ASN A 117 0.24 -12.26 19.90
N ASN A 118 -0.44 -11.14 19.79
CA ASN A 118 -1.84 -11.04 19.38
C ASN A 118 -1.94 -10.31 18.02
N ILE A 119 -3.16 -10.05 17.57
CA ILE A 119 -3.39 -9.35 16.29
C ILE A 119 -2.76 -7.95 16.27
N ILE A 120 -2.72 -7.25 17.38
CA ILE A 120 -2.16 -5.90 17.48
C ILE A 120 -0.63 -5.94 17.51
N THR A 121 -0.04 -6.84 18.29
CA THR A 121 1.42 -6.91 18.45
C THR A 121 2.10 -7.80 17.41
N GLY A 122 1.35 -8.67 16.75
CA GLY A 122 1.86 -9.55 15.69
C GLY A 122 2.36 -8.75 14.48
N ALA A 123 3.45 -9.25 13.88
CA ALA A 123 4.01 -8.69 12.66
C ALA A 123 4.88 -9.71 11.93
N VAL A 124 4.99 -9.57 10.62
CA VAL A 124 6.11 -10.15 9.88
C VAL A 124 7.31 -9.21 10.06
N ILE A 125 8.33 -9.71 10.76
CA ILE A 125 9.49 -8.91 11.13
C ILE A 125 10.37 -8.69 9.89
N PRO A 126 10.89 -7.48 9.66
CA PRO A 126 11.82 -7.19 8.57
C PRO A 126 13.05 -8.08 8.55
N SER A 127 13.65 -8.23 7.37
CA SER A 127 14.88 -9.00 7.20
C SER A 127 16.02 -8.42 8.04
N SER A 128 16.94 -9.28 8.48
CA SER A 128 18.07 -8.92 9.31
C SER A 128 18.93 -7.81 8.68
N ASN A 129 19.45 -6.92 9.52
CA ASN A 129 20.44 -5.93 9.12
C ASN A 129 21.73 -6.57 8.58
N ALA A 130 22.03 -7.81 8.98
CA ALA A 130 23.15 -8.58 8.41
C ALA A 130 22.98 -8.88 6.91
N ILE A 131 21.73 -9.01 6.44
CA ILE A 131 21.40 -9.18 5.03
C ILE A 131 21.51 -7.86 4.25
N GLY A 132 21.25 -6.73 4.91
CA GLY A 132 21.21 -5.43 4.27
C GLY A 132 20.15 -5.35 3.19
N VAL A 133 20.52 -4.89 2.00
CA VAL A 133 19.65 -4.86 0.81
C VAL A 133 19.94 -5.99 -0.16
N HIS A 134 20.69 -7.00 0.26
CA HIS A 134 20.96 -8.17 -0.56
C HIS A 134 19.66 -8.96 -0.80
N PHE A 135 19.54 -9.44 -2.03
CA PHE A 135 18.46 -10.35 -2.39
C PHE A 135 18.63 -11.68 -1.64
N TYR A 136 17.64 -12.04 -0.82
CA TYR A 136 17.70 -13.19 0.09
C TYR A 136 16.50 -14.13 -0.12
N PRO A 137 16.45 -14.84 -1.25
CA PRO A 137 15.47 -15.89 -1.49
C PRO A 137 15.80 -17.15 -0.68
N ILE A 138 14.85 -18.09 -0.60
CA ILE A 138 15.02 -19.33 0.16
C ILE A 138 16.27 -20.12 -0.31
N TRP A 139 16.57 -20.11 -1.60
CA TRP A 139 17.70 -20.89 -2.16
C TRP A 139 19.09 -20.29 -1.90
N GLU A 140 19.17 -19.05 -1.43
CA GLU A 140 20.44 -18.43 -1.04
C GLU A 140 20.82 -18.72 0.43
N ALA A 141 19.89 -19.21 1.23
CA ALA A 141 20.16 -19.64 2.59
C ALA A 141 20.69 -21.10 2.60
N ALA A 142 21.53 -21.40 3.59
CA ALA A 142 22.03 -22.77 3.77
C ALA A 142 20.93 -23.74 4.23
N SER A 143 19.90 -23.19 4.90
CA SER A 143 18.72 -23.95 5.36
C SER A 143 17.50 -23.03 5.45
N VAL A 144 16.32 -23.63 5.53
CA VAL A 144 15.07 -22.87 5.77
C VAL A 144 15.07 -22.25 7.15
N ASP A 145 15.67 -22.91 8.14
CA ASP A 145 15.80 -22.36 9.50
C ASP A 145 16.64 -21.08 9.53
N GLU A 146 17.75 -21.06 8.78
CA GLU A 146 18.56 -19.86 8.59
C GLU A 146 17.76 -18.75 7.89
N TRP A 147 17.04 -19.11 6.83
CA TRP A 147 16.21 -18.15 6.10
C TRP A 147 15.12 -17.55 6.98
N LEU A 148 14.47 -18.33 7.81
CA LEU A 148 13.48 -17.85 8.77
C LEU A 148 14.12 -16.96 9.85
N TYR A 149 15.28 -17.36 10.39
CA TYR A 149 15.99 -16.60 11.41
C TYR A 149 16.42 -15.21 10.91
N ASN A 150 16.81 -15.09 9.67
CA ASN A 150 17.22 -13.83 9.05
C ASN A 150 16.05 -13.01 8.44
N GLY A 151 14.83 -13.40 8.66
CA GLY A 151 13.68 -12.63 8.19
C GLY A 151 13.42 -12.74 6.68
N GLY A 152 13.77 -13.86 6.06
CA GLY A 152 13.52 -14.12 4.63
C GLY A 152 12.05 -13.96 4.19
N PRO A 153 11.06 -14.37 4.97
CA PRO A 153 9.64 -14.18 4.64
C PRO A 153 9.26 -12.73 4.36
N TYR A 154 9.88 -11.77 5.01
CA TYR A 154 9.60 -10.35 4.79
C TYR A 154 9.92 -9.92 3.34
N GLN A 155 11.09 -10.26 2.84
CA GLN A 155 11.45 -9.96 1.45
C GLN A 155 10.52 -10.66 0.46
N LEU A 156 10.21 -11.93 0.71
CA LEU A 156 9.31 -12.69 -0.16
C LEU A 156 7.95 -12.00 -0.27
N VAL A 157 7.33 -11.65 0.86
CA VAL A 157 6.03 -10.98 0.90
C VAL A 157 6.10 -9.62 0.23
N VAL A 158 7.07 -8.78 0.60
CA VAL A 158 7.19 -7.41 0.08
C VAL A 158 7.42 -7.39 -1.42
N LEU A 159 8.35 -8.19 -1.93
CA LEU A 159 8.67 -8.18 -3.36
C LEU A 159 7.53 -8.75 -4.21
N HIS A 160 6.87 -9.82 -3.75
CA HIS A 160 5.69 -10.34 -4.44
C HIS A 160 4.51 -9.37 -4.37
N PHE A 161 4.27 -8.77 -3.22
CA PHE A 161 3.21 -7.78 -3.06
C PHE A 161 3.42 -6.56 -3.96
N LEU A 162 4.61 -5.97 -3.97
CA LEU A 162 4.90 -4.81 -4.82
C LEU A 162 4.80 -5.15 -6.31
N THR A 163 5.28 -6.32 -6.71
CA THR A 163 5.11 -6.81 -8.09
C THR A 163 3.62 -7.00 -8.42
N GLY A 164 2.88 -7.59 -7.50
CA GLY A 164 1.44 -7.83 -7.67
C GLY A 164 0.63 -6.54 -7.80
N VAL A 165 0.89 -5.53 -6.98
CA VAL A 165 0.16 -4.24 -7.06
C VAL A 165 0.59 -3.41 -8.26
N ALA A 166 1.84 -3.52 -8.71
CA ALA A 166 2.28 -2.93 -9.97
C ALA A 166 1.54 -3.56 -11.16
N CYS A 167 1.36 -4.88 -11.14
CA CYS A 167 0.56 -5.59 -12.13
C CYS A 167 -0.93 -5.26 -12.04
N TYR A 168 -1.45 -5.04 -10.83
CA TYR A 168 -2.83 -4.58 -10.64
C TYR A 168 -3.04 -3.22 -11.31
N LEU A 169 -2.10 -2.33 -11.15
CA LEU A 169 -2.07 -1.02 -11.79
C LEU A 169 -2.06 -1.14 -13.33
N GLY A 170 -1.21 -2.01 -13.87
CA GLY A 170 -1.20 -2.33 -15.29
C GLY A 170 -2.49 -2.98 -15.78
N ARG A 171 -3.12 -3.84 -14.95
CA ARG A 171 -4.40 -4.48 -15.25
C ARG A 171 -5.56 -3.48 -15.29
N GLU A 172 -5.56 -2.45 -14.46
CA GLU A 172 -6.54 -1.37 -14.54
C GLU A 172 -6.44 -0.64 -15.89
N TRP A 173 -5.23 -0.32 -16.35
CA TRP A 173 -5.03 0.23 -17.69
C TRP A 173 -5.51 -0.73 -18.77
N GLU A 174 -5.13 -2.00 -18.69
CA GLU A 174 -5.47 -3.00 -19.71
C GLU A 174 -6.98 -3.17 -19.87
N LEU A 175 -7.72 -3.28 -18.76
CA LEU A 175 -9.17 -3.38 -18.80
C LEU A 175 -9.81 -2.11 -19.38
N SER A 176 -9.32 -0.94 -19.03
CA SER A 176 -9.81 0.31 -19.62
C SER A 176 -9.63 0.34 -21.13
N PHE A 177 -8.50 -0.16 -21.62
CA PHE A 177 -8.24 -0.30 -23.05
C PHE A 177 -9.20 -1.28 -23.74
N ARG A 178 -9.45 -2.44 -23.12
CA ARG A 178 -10.38 -3.45 -23.66
C ARG A 178 -11.81 -2.95 -23.76
N LEU A 179 -12.22 -2.11 -22.82
CA LEU A 179 -13.58 -1.56 -22.76
C LEU A 179 -13.73 -0.26 -23.61
N GLY A 180 -12.65 0.24 -24.20
CA GLY A 180 -12.69 1.50 -24.95
C GLY A 180 -12.85 2.73 -24.07
N MET A 181 -12.46 2.64 -22.79
CA MET A 181 -12.50 3.74 -21.83
C MET A 181 -11.28 4.67 -21.98
N ARG A 182 -11.41 5.88 -21.45
CA ARG A 182 -10.28 6.76 -21.17
C ARG A 182 -9.42 6.09 -20.07
N PRO A 183 -8.06 6.13 -20.11
CA PRO A 183 -7.23 5.16 -19.43
C PRO A 183 -6.80 5.51 -18.01
N TRP A 184 -7.12 6.69 -17.46
CA TRP A 184 -6.40 7.28 -16.32
C TRP A 184 -6.86 6.86 -14.93
N ILE A 185 -7.76 5.88 -14.78
CA ILE A 185 -8.11 5.35 -13.44
C ILE A 185 -6.87 4.82 -12.72
N PHE A 186 -5.98 4.13 -13.42
CA PHE A 186 -4.75 3.59 -12.83
C PHE A 186 -3.81 4.68 -12.29
N VAL A 187 -3.87 5.90 -12.82
CA VAL A 187 -3.06 7.02 -12.32
C VAL A 187 -3.45 7.38 -10.88
N ALA A 188 -4.74 7.34 -10.56
CA ALA A 188 -5.21 7.54 -9.19
C ALA A 188 -4.69 6.44 -8.24
N PHE A 189 -4.70 5.19 -8.67
CA PHE A 189 -4.16 4.07 -7.89
C PHE A 189 -2.62 4.11 -7.77
N SER A 190 -1.93 4.79 -8.66
CA SER A 190 -0.48 4.95 -8.59
C SER A 190 0.00 5.63 -7.30
N ALA A 191 -0.82 6.47 -6.67
CA ALA A 191 -0.47 7.18 -5.46
C ALA A 191 -0.30 6.23 -4.24
N PRO A 192 -1.28 5.37 -3.86
CA PRO A 192 -1.06 4.38 -2.80
C PRO A 192 0.04 3.37 -3.15
N VAL A 193 0.20 2.99 -4.41
CA VAL A 193 1.30 2.11 -4.84
C VAL A 193 2.66 2.77 -4.65
N ALA A 194 2.79 4.05 -4.98
CA ALA A 194 4.00 4.82 -4.73
C ALA A 194 4.33 4.92 -3.23
N ALA A 195 3.32 5.14 -2.39
CA ALA A 195 3.48 5.17 -0.94
C ALA A 195 3.95 3.82 -0.37
N ALA A 196 3.33 2.71 -0.80
CA ALA A 196 3.75 1.37 -0.41
C ALA A 196 5.18 1.06 -0.86
N THR A 197 5.54 1.40 -2.09
CA THR A 197 6.89 1.23 -2.62
C THR A 197 7.91 2.05 -1.83
N ALA A 198 7.56 3.26 -1.42
CA ALA A 198 8.41 4.12 -0.62
C ALA A 198 8.79 3.48 0.72
N VAL A 199 7.82 2.97 1.47
CA VAL A 199 8.06 2.42 2.82
C VAL A 199 8.66 1.01 2.82
N PHE A 200 8.42 0.21 1.79
CA PHE A 200 8.88 -1.19 1.74
C PHE A 200 10.10 -1.41 0.88
N LEU A 201 10.42 -0.53 -0.04
CA LEU A 201 11.53 -0.71 -0.97
C LEU A 201 12.49 0.49 -0.99
N ILE A 202 12.00 1.68 -1.25
CA ILE A 202 12.89 2.86 -1.43
C ILE A 202 13.55 3.26 -0.11
N TYR A 203 12.80 3.26 0.99
CA TYR A 203 13.35 3.58 2.30
C TYR A 203 14.42 2.57 2.75
N PRO A 204 14.21 1.25 2.66
CA PRO A 204 15.28 0.27 2.86
C PRO A 204 16.49 0.46 1.96
N ILE A 205 16.30 0.79 0.68
CA ILE A 205 17.41 1.04 -0.24
C ILE A 205 18.23 2.27 0.20
N GLY A 206 17.56 3.36 0.54
CA GLY A 206 18.22 4.60 0.98
C GLY A 206 18.95 4.45 2.31
N GLN A 207 18.41 3.67 3.24
CA GLN A 207 19.01 3.39 4.54
C GLN A 207 20.00 2.22 4.52
N GLY A 208 20.06 1.45 3.45
CA GLY A 208 21.02 0.39 3.24
C GLY A 208 20.65 -0.97 3.81
N SER A 209 19.43 -1.15 4.32
CA SER A 209 18.97 -2.44 4.85
C SER A 209 17.43 -2.57 4.82
N PHE A 210 16.96 -3.77 4.52
CA PHE A 210 15.54 -4.12 4.67
C PHE A 210 15.07 -4.10 6.14
N SER A 211 15.99 -4.14 7.10
CA SER A 211 15.64 -4.02 8.53
C SER A 211 14.98 -2.68 8.87
N ASP A 212 15.24 -1.65 8.09
CA ASP A 212 14.65 -0.32 8.25
C ASP A 212 13.30 -0.15 7.55
N GLY A 213 12.88 -1.15 6.78
CA GLY A 213 11.56 -1.16 6.16
C GLY A 213 10.41 -1.26 7.16
N MET A 214 9.22 -0.84 6.77
CA MET A 214 8.04 -0.92 7.63
C MET A 214 7.70 -2.38 7.92
N PRO A 215 7.57 -2.79 9.20
CA PRO A 215 7.11 -4.12 9.55
C PRO A 215 5.68 -4.37 9.07
N LEU A 216 5.35 -5.63 8.78
CA LEU A 216 4.00 -6.02 8.36
C LEU A 216 3.13 -6.35 9.58
N GLY A 217 2.78 -5.33 10.34
CA GLY A 217 1.95 -5.47 11.53
C GLY A 217 1.52 -4.11 12.08
N ILE A 218 0.50 -4.10 12.94
CA ILE A 218 -0.09 -2.86 13.46
C ILE A 218 0.88 -2.15 14.37
N SER A 219 1.33 -2.80 15.42
CA SER A 219 2.29 -2.22 16.39
C SER A 219 3.64 -1.92 15.74
N GLY A 220 4.10 -2.79 14.83
CA GLY A 220 5.31 -2.56 14.05
C GLY A 220 5.23 -1.30 13.17
N THR A 221 4.08 -1.02 12.59
CA THR A 221 3.83 0.22 11.84
C THR A 221 3.96 1.45 12.73
N PHE A 222 3.40 1.41 13.94
CA PHE A 222 3.52 2.52 14.88
C PHE A 222 4.96 2.74 15.35
N ASN A 223 5.70 1.67 15.59
CA ASN A 223 7.14 1.75 15.88
C ASN A 223 7.90 2.39 14.71
N PHE A 224 7.64 1.96 13.49
CA PHE A 224 8.23 2.55 12.29
C PHE A 224 7.95 4.05 12.19
N MET A 225 6.70 4.47 12.44
CA MET A 225 6.31 5.89 12.43
C MET A 225 7.09 6.72 13.44
N LEU A 226 7.24 6.23 14.68
CA LEU A 226 7.92 6.94 15.75
C LEU A 226 9.44 7.03 15.50
N VAL A 227 10.05 5.95 15.05
CA VAL A 227 11.49 5.94 14.70
C VAL A 227 11.75 6.84 13.49
N PHE A 228 10.89 6.80 12.49
CA PHE A 228 10.98 7.68 11.32
C PHE A 228 10.90 9.16 11.72
N GLN A 229 9.97 9.51 12.62
CA GLN A 229 9.87 10.87 13.15
C GLN A 229 11.16 11.27 13.89
N ALA A 230 11.70 10.38 14.72
CA ALA A 230 12.93 10.66 15.48
C ALA A 230 14.13 10.90 14.56
N GLU A 231 14.26 10.08 13.52
CA GLU A 231 15.41 10.12 12.62
C GLU A 231 15.29 11.20 11.52
N HIS A 232 14.10 11.49 11.04
CA HIS A 232 13.90 12.33 9.85
C HIS A 232 13.07 13.59 10.10
N ASN A 233 12.45 13.74 11.27
CA ASN A 233 11.58 14.87 11.58
C ASN A 233 10.51 15.10 10.49
N ILE A 234 9.80 14.04 10.14
CA ILE A 234 8.81 14.04 9.05
C ILE A 234 7.69 15.06 9.25
N LEU A 235 7.28 15.35 10.51
CA LEU A 235 6.23 16.33 10.78
C LEU A 235 6.61 17.73 10.28
N MET A 236 7.90 18.05 10.23
CA MET A 236 8.41 19.33 9.71
C MET A 236 8.75 19.27 8.21
N HIS A 237 8.53 18.15 7.55
CA HIS A 237 8.79 18.03 6.13
C HIS A 237 7.58 18.53 5.32
N PRO A 238 7.77 19.45 4.36
CA PRO A 238 6.67 20.03 3.60
C PRO A 238 5.88 19.00 2.78
N PHE A 239 6.52 17.93 2.31
CA PHE A 239 5.83 16.87 1.56
C PHE A 239 4.88 16.03 2.44
N HIS A 240 5.25 15.81 3.70
CA HIS A 240 4.32 15.20 4.66
C HIS A 240 3.13 16.13 4.94
N MET A 241 3.37 17.42 5.08
CA MET A 241 2.30 18.42 5.25
C MET A 241 1.35 18.39 4.05
N ALA A 242 1.87 18.29 2.84
CA ALA A 242 1.07 18.14 1.62
C ALA A 242 0.24 16.85 1.63
N GLY A 243 0.81 15.75 2.11
CA GLY A 243 0.10 14.48 2.28
C GLY A 243 -1.04 14.56 3.29
N VAL A 244 -0.82 15.22 4.42
CA VAL A 244 -1.86 15.48 5.44
C VAL A 244 -2.99 16.34 4.87
N ALA A 245 -2.65 17.40 4.15
CA ALA A 245 -3.63 18.23 3.45
C ALA A 245 -4.39 17.41 2.39
N GLY A 246 -3.72 16.52 1.70
CA GLY A 246 -4.32 15.61 0.72
C GLY A 246 -5.37 14.69 1.35
N VAL A 247 -5.06 14.08 2.47
CA VAL A 247 -5.97 13.16 3.18
C VAL A 247 -7.15 13.90 3.80
N PHE A 248 -6.90 14.95 4.56
CA PHE A 248 -7.98 15.70 5.22
C PHE A 248 -8.81 16.51 4.22
N GLY A 249 -8.17 17.15 3.25
CA GLY A 249 -8.87 17.86 2.19
C GLY A 249 -9.70 16.92 1.31
N GLY A 250 -9.15 15.76 0.96
CA GLY A 250 -9.89 14.74 0.21
C GLY A 250 -11.14 14.27 0.94
N SER A 251 -11.06 14.01 2.24
CA SER A 251 -12.21 13.64 3.06
C SER A 251 -13.23 14.76 3.15
N LEU A 252 -12.78 16.00 3.35
CA LEU A 252 -13.66 17.17 3.41
C LEU A 252 -14.39 17.38 2.08
N PHE A 253 -13.69 17.37 0.97
CA PHE A 253 -14.29 17.60 -0.33
C PHE A 253 -15.24 16.47 -0.74
N SER A 254 -14.90 15.22 -0.41
CA SER A 254 -15.77 14.07 -0.64
C SER A 254 -17.08 14.19 0.13
N ALA A 255 -17.03 14.53 1.40
CA ALA A 255 -18.21 14.73 2.24
C ALA A 255 -19.05 15.92 1.77
N MET A 256 -18.40 17.02 1.40
CA MET A 256 -19.08 18.23 0.92
C MET A 256 -19.77 17.97 -0.42
N HIS A 257 -19.11 17.27 -1.35
CA HIS A 257 -19.71 16.88 -2.63
C HIS A 257 -20.92 15.98 -2.41
N GLY A 258 -20.81 14.98 -1.56
CA GLY A 258 -21.92 14.10 -1.21
C GLY A 258 -23.10 14.86 -0.57
N SER A 259 -22.81 15.83 0.30
CA SER A 259 -23.83 16.69 0.93
C SER A 259 -24.52 17.59 -0.09
N LEU A 260 -23.79 18.25 -0.97
CA LEU A 260 -24.36 19.14 -1.99
C LEU A 260 -25.19 18.37 -3.01
N VAL A 261 -24.72 17.22 -3.47
CA VAL A 261 -25.48 16.34 -4.40
C VAL A 261 -26.76 15.86 -3.74
N THR A 262 -26.67 15.33 -2.53
CA THR A 262 -27.85 14.82 -1.80
C THR A 262 -28.87 15.92 -1.52
N SER A 263 -28.41 17.12 -1.16
CA SER A 263 -29.28 18.27 -0.85
C SER A 263 -29.92 18.88 -2.09
N SER A 264 -29.36 18.67 -3.27
CA SER A 264 -29.86 19.20 -4.56
C SER A 264 -30.54 18.16 -5.44
N LEU A 265 -30.89 16.98 -4.88
CA LEU A 265 -31.63 15.96 -5.61
C LEU A 265 -32.93 16.53 -6.17
N ILE A 266 -33.23 16.16 -7.42
CA ILE A 266 -34.47 16.56 -8.10
C ILE A 266 -35.63 15.74 -7.50
N ARG A 267 -36.75 16.42 -7.23
CA ARG A 267 -37.95 15.79 -6.65
C ARG A 267 -38.72 15.04 -7.73
N GLU A 268 -38.54 13.74 -7.78
CA GLU A 268 -39.25 12.84 -8.73
C GLU A 268 -40.13 11.80 -8.04
N THR A 269 -40.13 11.79 -6.70
CA THR A 269 -40.95 10.88 -5.89
C THR A 269 -42.09 11.62 -5.20
N ALA A 270 -43.21 10.92 -4.95
CA ALA A 270 -44.34 11.46 -4.18
C ALA A 270 -43.92 11.74 -2.72
N GLU A 271 -44.67 12.64 -2.08
CA GLU A 271 -44.46 12.96 -0.67
C GLU A 271 -44.65 11.73 0.20
N GLY A 272 -43.66 11.39 1.03
CA GLY A 272 -43.67 10.20 1.89
C GLY A 272 -43.05 8.94 1.27
N GLU A 273 -42.69 8.93 0.00
CA GLU A 273 -41.90 7.87 -0.60
C GLU A 273 -40.41 8.06 -0.41
N SER A 274 -39.65 6.96 -0.44
CA SER A 274 -38.18 7.00 -0.41
C SER A 274 -37.64 7.70 -1.66
N THR A 275 -36.69 8.64 -1.45
CA THR A 275 -36.01 9.34 -2.55
C THR A 275 -35.22 8.38 -3.47
N ASN A 276 -34.92 7.16 -3.02
CA ASN A 276 -34.25 6.14 -3.82
C ASN A 276 -35.06 5.71 -5.05
N TYR A 277 -36.38 5.86 -5.03
CA TYR A 277 -37.25 5.57 -6.19
C TYR A 277 -37.16 6.64 -7.30
N GLY A 278 -36.58 7.79 -7.02
CA GLY A 278 -36.31 8.82 -8.02
C GLY A 278 -35.10 8.53 -8.92
N TYR A 279 -34.34 7.46 -8.62
CA TYR A 279 -33.21 7.04 -9.43
C TYR A 279 -33.43 5.62 -9.97
N LYS A 280 -33.18 5.45 -11.27
CA LYS A 280 -33.16 4.14 -11.94
C LYS A 280 -31.74 3.82 -12.36
N PHE A 281 -31.27 2.62 -12.03
CA PHE A 281 -29.94 2.16 -12.42
C PHE A 281 -29.74 2.28 -13.94
N GLY A 282 -28.63 2.92 -14.35
CA GLY A 282 -28.28 3.12 -15.75
C GLY A 282 -29.01 4.30 -16.44
N GLN A 283 -29.78 5.12 -15.70
CA GLN A 283 -30.38 6.33 -16.28
C GLN A 283 -29.29 7.33 -16.69
N GLU A 284 -29.53 8.09 -17.77
CA GLU A 284 -28.61 9.11 -18.27
C GLU A 284 -28.93 10.52 -17.76
N GLU A 285 -30.14 10.72 -17.24
CA GLU A 285 -30.60 12.01 -16.71
C GLU A 285 -29.90 12.30 -15.37
N GLU A 286 -29.50 13.56 -15.19
CA GLU A 286 -28.96 14.03 -13.93
C GLU A 286 -29.99 13.92 -12.81
N THR A 287 -29.58 13.30 -11.69
CA THR A 287 -30.45 13.09 -10.55
C THR A 287 -30.44 14.28 -9.57
N TYR A 288 -29.50 15.19 -9.70
CA TYR A 288 -29.37 16.39 -8.87
C TYR A 288 -29.25 17.66 -9.71
N ASN A 289 -29.51 18.80 -9.08
CA ASN A 289 -29.45 20.11 -9.74
C ASN A 289 -28.10 20.79 -9.43
N ILE A 290 -27.16 20.70 -10.36
CA ILE A 290 -25.83 21.33 -10.21
C ILE A 290 -25.92 22.85 -10.10
N VAL A 291 -26.88 23.50 -10.76
CA VAL A 291 -27.07 24.95 -10.70
C VAL A 291 -27.52 25.37 -9.29
N ALA A 292 -28.42 24.61 -8.69
CA ALA A 292 -28.84 24.86 -7.31
C ALA A 292 -27.68 24.63 -6.30
N ALA A 293 -26.93 23.56 -6.46
CA ALA A 293 -25.76 23.25 -5.64
C ALA A 293 -24.67 24.36 -5.77
N HIS A 294 -24.39 24.77 -7.00
CA HIS A 294 -23.44 25.86 -7.27
C HIS A 294 -23.93 27.19 -6.71
N GLY A 295 -25.23 27.49 -6.87
CA GLY A 295 -25.85 28.70 -6.33
C GLY A 295 -25.80 28.75 -4.80
N TYR A 296 -26.03 27.62 -4.13
CA TYR A 296 -25.92 27.53 -2.68
C TYR A 296 -24.48 27.74 -2.21
N PHE A 297 -23.55 26.96 -2.72
CA PHE A 297 -22.16 27.00 -2.27
C PHE A 297 -21.46 28.30 -2.67
N GLY A 298 -21.73 28.80 -3.87
CA GLY A 298 -21.20 30.09 -4.35
C GLY A 298 -21.71 31.29 -3.55
N ARG A 299 -22.89 31.18 -2.92
CA ARG A 299 -23.39 32.20 -2.00
C ARG A 299 -22.91 32.00 -0.57
N LEU A 300 -22.71 30.76 -0.14
CA LEU A 300 -22.20 30.48 1.20
C LEU A 300 -20.76 31.00 1.38
N ILE A 301 -19.91 30.81 0.43
CA ILE A 301 -18.51 31.22 0.45
C ILE A 301 -18.34 32.46 -0.45
N PHE A 302 -18.17 32.28 -1.72
CA PHE A 302 -18.25 33.27 -2.81
C PHE A 302 -18.29 32.53 -4.16
N GLN A 303 -18.78 33.19 -5.22
CA GLN A 303 -19.10 32.53 -6.47
C GLN A 303 -17.93 31.76 -7.09
N TYR A 304 -16.71 32.30 -7.05
CA TYR A 304 -15.53 31.67 -7.64
C TYR A 304 -14.95 30.53 -6.82
N ALA A 305 -15.39 30.33 -5.58
CA ALA A 305 -15.01 29.17 -4.77
C ALA A 305 -15.78 27.90 -5.13
N SER A 306 -16.83 28.01 -5.97
CA SER A 306 -17.70 26.90 -6.33
C SER A 306 -17.54 26.50 -7.79
N PHE A 307 -17.46 25.19 -8.05
CA PHE A 307 -17.46 24.64 -9.39
C PHE A 307 -18.87 24.70 -10.00
N ASN A 308 -18.95 25.15 -11.23
CA ASN A 308 -20.19 25.13 -12.05
C ASN A 308 -20.16 24.04 -13.13
N ASN A 309 -19.06 23.32 -13.24
CA ASN A 309 -18.83 22.25 -14.22
C ASN A 309 -18.53 20.95 -13.50
N SER A 310 -19.35 19.93 -13.73
CA SER A 310 -19.24 18.62 -13.08
C SER A 310 -17.91 17.91 -13.39
N ARG A 311 -17.40 18.03 -14.61
CA ARG A 311 -16.11 17.41 -14.99
C ARG A 311 -14.93 18.04 -14.23
N SER A 312 -14.91 19.35 -14.13
CA SER A 312 -13.88 20.07 -13.36
C SER A 312 -13.95 19.75 -11.89
N LEU A 313 -15.14 19.66 -11.32
CA LEU A 313 -15.36 19.27 -9.94
C LEU A 313 -14.85 17.85 -9.67
N HIS A 314 -15.21 16.88 -10.49
CA HIS A 314 -14.79 15.49 -10.30
C HIS A 314 -13.29 15.30 -10.53
N PHE A 315 -12.69 16.03 -11.46
CA PHE A 315 -11.24 16.09 -11.61
C PHE A 315 -10.56 16.60 -10.33
N PHE A 316 -11.07 17.68 -9.75
CA PHE A 316 -10.53 18.22 -8.50
C PHE A 316 -10.66 17.24 -7.34
N LEU A 317 -11.80 16.57 -7.20
CA LEU A 317 -12.03 15.56 -6.17
C LEU A 317 -11.06 14.38 -6.27
N ALA A 318 -10.71 13.96 -7.48
CA ALA A 318 -9.73 12.91 -7.71
C ALA A 318 -8.29 13.40 -7.55
N ALA A 319 -7.96 14.56 -8.11
CA ALA A 319 -6.59 15.06 -8.15
C ALA A 319 -6.04 15.46 -6.78
N TRP A 320 -6.86 16.06 -5.92
CA TRP A 320 -6.41 16.58 -4.63
C TRP A 320 -5.76 15.49 -3.75
N PRO A 321 -6.45 14.38 -3.40
CA PRO A 321 -5.84 13.34 -2.57
C PRO A 321 -4.70 12.60 -3.31
N VAL A 322 -4.81 12.42 -4.60
CA VAL A 322 -3.78 11.72 -5.40
C VAL A 322 -2.46 12.49 -5.37
N ILE A 323 -2.49 13.79 -5.63
CA ILE A 323 -1.28 14.63 -5.59
C ILE A 323 -0.72 14.70 -4.17
N GLY A 324 -1.57 14.82 -3.15
CA GLY A 324 -1.14 14.80 -1.76
C GLY A 324 -0.38 13.52 -1.39
N ILE A 325 -0.89 12.37 -1.79
CA ILE A 325 -0.25 11.07 -1.54
C ILE A 325 1.01 10.88 -2.38
N TRP A 326 1.06 11.33 -3.62
CA TRP A 326 2.30 11.34 -4.39
C TRP A 326 3.41 12.14 -3.71
N LEU A 327 3.09 13.33 -3.22
CA LEU A 327 4.06 14.18 -2.54
C LEU A 327 4.57 13.56 -1.24
N THR A 328 3.71 12.95 -0.45
CA THR A 328 4.14 12.26 0.78
C THR A 328 4.97 11.01 0.47
N ALA A 329 4.68 10.29 -0.61
CA ALA A 329 5.50 9.18 -1.08
C ALA A 329 6.89 9.65 -1.50
N LEU A 330 6.98 10.77 -2.21
CA LEU A 330 8.25 11.42 -2.54
C LEU A 330 8.97 11.93 -1.29
N GLY A 331 8.24 12.40 -0.29
CA GLY A 331 8.80 12.80 1.00
C GLY A 331 9.51 11.65 1.69
N ILE A 332 8.88 10.50 1.83
CA ILE A 332 9.50 9.28 2.37
C ILE A 332 10.72 8.87 1.55
N SER A 333 10.60 8.88 0.23
CA SER A 333 11.69 8.51 -0.67
C SER A 333 12.91 9.43 -0.57
N THR A 334 12.70 10.74 -0.43
CA THR A 334 13.78 11.70 -0.25
C THR A 334 14.37 11.64 1.15
N MET A 335 13.57 11.44 2.17
CA MET A 335 14.07 11.22 3.55
C MET A 335 14.84 9.91 3.70
N ALA A 336 14.61 8.91 2.85
CA ALA A 336 15.46 7.73 2.77
C ALA A 336 16.93 8.07 2.53
N PHE A 337 17.21 9.17 1.84
CA PHE A 337 18.54 9.73 1.62
C PHE A 337 18.85 10.90 2.55
N ASN A 338 18.18 10.98 3.70
CA ASN A 338 18.37 11.97 4.75
C ASN A 338 18.11 13.42 4.34
N LEU A 339 17.27 13.65 3.35
CA LEU A 339 16.70 14.96 3.08
C LEU A 339 15.52 15.21 4.05
N ASN A 340 15.88 15.48 5.31
CA ASN A 340 14.96 15.50 6.44
C ASN A 340 14.06 16.74 6.46
N GLY A 341 13.08 16.73 7.37
CA GLY A 341 12.23 17.87 7.66
C GLY A 341 13.02 19.07 8.18
N PHE A 342 12.41 20.25 8.12
CA PHE A 342 13.03 21.50 8.58
C PHE A 342 13.44 21.41 10.04
N ASN A 343 14.63 21.97 10.33
CA ASN A 343 15.16 22.07 11.68
C ASN A 343 15.07 23.53 12.17
N PHE A 344 14.08 23.79 13.01
CA PHE A 344 13.91 25.09 13.67
C PHE A 344 14.31 25.05 15.15
N ASN A 345 15.15 24.09 15.54
CA ASN A 345 15.57 23.96 16.93
C ASN A 345 16.40 25.17 17.36
N GLN A 346 15.99 25.77 18.50
CA GLN A 346 16.64 26.95 19.09
C GLN A 346 16.73 28.14 18.13
N SER A 347 15.77 28.30 17.25
CA SER A 347 15.77 29.33 16.21
C SER A 347 15.39 30.73 16.70
N ILE A 348 14.71 30.83 17.83
CA ILE A 348 14.27 32.10 18.42
C ILE A 348 15.07 32.36 19.68
N VAL A 349 15.67 33.55 19.74
CA VAL A 349 16.41 34.03 20.91
C VAL A 349 15.98 35.41 21.31
N ASP A 350 16.14 35.74 22.62
CA ASP A 350 15.87 37.10 23.13
C ASP A 350 17.08 38.03 22.90
N SER A 351 16.95 39.27 23.37
CA SER A 351 18.02 40.29 23.25
C SER A 351 19.33 39.93 23.98
N GLN A 352 19.26 39.01 24.93
CA GLN A 352 20.40 38.51 25.70
C GLN A 352 20.98 37.19 25.12
N GLY A 353 20.43 36.67 24.01
CA GLY A 353 20.86 35.43 23.41
C GLY A 353 20.27 34.17 24.07
N ARG A 354 19.32 34.32 24.98
CA ARG A 354 18.62 33.16 25.59
C ARG A 354 17.61 32.59 24.62
N VAL A 355 17.57 31.24 24.53
CA VAL A 355 16.61 30.56 23.68
C VAL A 355 15.17 30.76 24.20
N ILE A 356 14.28 31.16 23.30
CA ILE A 356 12.85 31.15 23.51
C ILE A 356 12.29 29.91 22.84
N ASN A 357 11.83 28.95 23.63
CA ASN A 357 11.30 27.69 23.12
C ASN A 357 10.02 27.91 22.31
N THR A 358 10.01 27.35 21.11
CA THR A 358 8.85 27.22 20.25
C THR A 358 8.31 25.79 20.30
N TRP A 359 7.19 25.51 19.63
CA TRP A 359 6.70 24.14 19.47
C TRP A 359 7.69 23.21 18.76
N ALA A 360 8.56 23.74 17.89
CA ALA A 360 9.65 22.98 17.29
C ALA A 360 10.64 22.45 18.33
N ASP A 361 10.95 23.23 19.38
CA ASP A 361 11.81 22.81 20.48
C ASP A 361 11.16 21.72 21.35
N ILE A 362 9.85 21.81 21.56
CA ILE A 362 9.07 20.77 22.26
C ILE A 362 9.06 19.49 21.47
N LEU A 363 8.83 19.56 20.15
CA LEU A 363 8.89 18.41 19.27
C LEU A 363 10.28 17.77 19.26
N ASN A 364 11.33 18.58 19.28
CA ASN A 364 12.71 18.07 19.34
C ASN A 364 12.98 17.26 20.62
N ARG A 365 12.42 17.66 21.76
CA ARG A 365 12.52 16.87 23.00
C ARG A 365 11.89 15.50 22.86
N ALA A 366 10.73 15.41 22.22
CA ALA A 366 10.07 14.14 21.91
C ALA A 366 10.93 13.30 20.94
N ASN A 367 11.46 13.91 19.89
CA ASN A 367 12.34 13.23 18.92
C ASN A 367 13.59 12.66 19.58
N LEU A 368 14.22 13.41 20.47
CA LEU A 368 15.41 12.94 21.22
C LEU A 368 15.08 11.76 22.13
N GLY A 369 13.93 11.77 22.77
CA GLY A 369 13.45 10.65 23.60
C GLY A 369 13.25 9.37 22.79
N MET A 370 12.65 9.46 21.62
CA MET A 370 12.47 8.33 20.70
C MET A 370 13.79 7.85 20.10
N GLU A 371 14.68 8.77 19.77
CA GLU A 371 16.00 8.46 19.20
C GLU A 371 16.88 7.65 20.15
N VAL A 372 16.90 7.96 21.44
CA VAL A 372 17.71 7.21 22.40
C VAL A 372 17.13 5.84 22.74
N MET A 373 15.85 5.61 22.48
CA MET A 373 15.16 4.36 22.78
C MET A 373 15.15 3.36 21.64
N HIS A 374 15.24 3.82 20.38
CA HIS A 374 15.21 2.92 19.22
C HIS A 374 16.49 2.10 19.15
N GLU A 375 16.37 0.81 18.86
CA GLU A 375 17.50 -0.12 18.65
C GLU A 375 18.58 -0.01 19.74
N ARG A 376 18.19 0.18 20.99
CA ARG A 376 19.08 0.54 22.11
C ARG A 376 20.27 -0.39 22.33
N ASN A 377 20.16 -1.64 21.90
CA ASN A 377 21.21 -2.66 22.03
C ASN A 377 22.08 -2.80 20.78
N ALA A 378 21.73 -2.14 19.69
CA ALA A 378 22.43 -2.24 18.40
C ALA A 378 23.51 -1.16 18.20
N HIS A 379 23.44 -0.06 18.94
CA HIS A 379 24.40 1.02 18.85
C HIS A 379 25.62 0.72 19.74
N ASN A 380 26.73 0.36 19.12
CA ASN A 380 28.02 0.12 19.76
C ASN A 380 29.04 1.24 19.55
N PHE A 381 28.62 2.32 18.88
CA PHE A 381 29.42 3.49 18.55
C PHE A 381 28.62 4.76 18.86
N PRO A 382 29.24 5.84 19.42
CA PRO A 382 28.50 7.01 19.91
C PRO A 382 27.83 7.86 18.83
N LEU A 383 28.13 7.64 17.56
CA LEU A 383 27.50 8.36 16.45
C LEU A 383 26.54 7.44 15.69
N ASP A 384 25.31 7.85 15.59
CA ASP A 384 24.35 7.27 14.64
C ASP A 384 24.46 8.05 13.32
N LEU A 385 25.18 7.49 12.35
CA LEU A 385 25.56 8.17 11.12
C LEU A 385 24.42 8.40 10.13
N ALA A 386 23.22 7.83 10.40
CA ALA A 386 22.06 7.98 9.53
C ALA A 386 21.33 9.34 9.68
N VAL A 387 21.62 10.14 10.70
CA VAL A 387 20.76 11.25 11.18
C VAL A 387 21.36 12.63 10.92
N THR A 388 21.93 12.89 9.77
CA THR A 388 22.32 14.26 9.41
C THR A 388 21.34 14.89 8.46
N SER A 389 20.64 15.96 8.90
CA SER A 389 19.78 16.75 8.03
C SER A 389 20.62 17.68 7.14
N PRO A 390 20.48 17.62 5.81
CA PRO A 390 21.13 18.57 4.92
C PRO A 390 20.49 19.95 4.94
N VAL A 391 19.30 20.10 5.52
CA VAL A 391 18.57 21.36 5.60
C VAL A 391 18.56 21.86 7.03
N ILE A 392 19.43 22.81 7.33
CA ILE A 392 19.47 23.53 8.60
C ILE A 392 18.93 24.94 8.33
N VAL A 393 17.83 25.27 8.98
CA VAL A 393 17.28 26.63 9.01
C VAL A 393 17.46 27.15 10.42
N GLY A 394 18.40 28.05 10.60
CA GLY A 394 18.70 28.71 11.87
C GLY A 394 18.46 30.21 11.82
#